data_d372b3844ee9780ae9979654540b30dc
#
_entry.id   d372b3844ee9780ae9979654540b30dc
#
_cell.length_a   1.000
_cell.length_b   1.000
_cell.length_c   1.000
_cell.angle_alpha   90.00
_cell.angle_beta   90.00
_cell.angle_gamma   90.00
#
_symmetry.space_group_name_H-M   'P 1'
#
loop_
_entity.id
_entity.type
_entity.pdbx_description
1 polymer ?
#
loop_
_entity_poly.entity_id
_entity_poly.type
_entity_poly.pdbx_seq_one_letter_code
_entity_poly.pdbx_strand_id
1 'polypeptide(L)'
;MLVFCYHNGAMGHTTMALIETCTKEGNKEFPSFINQQNLHHYIPQCVLFRLQHPKCNVLAEQALGNKVACSTSTTFFGRYLILLMGLKKWIGDIPNHNDPVVYKQHGQTYGEQLEILSVTLKDKISSDSDWYIDCDYKLDIVDYWNNPAHISAWLDQLGLTPVHSQVEEFCKLASASNQTYYDSVAKCQKIVDNVILKKIHEIDLSFYETAMCHSMLLKHYNVSHIDLTLLHAPPTSTSHLIEILS
;
A
#
# COMPACT_ATOMS: atom_id res chain seq x y z
N MET A 1 -15.26 -22.12 7.49
CA MET A 1 -15.14 -20.78 8.10
C MET A 1 -14.40 -19.89 7.11
N LEU A 2 -14.67 -18.58 7.09
CA LEU A 2 -13.90 -17.63 6.31
C LEU A 2 -12.70 -17.16 7.15
N VAL A 3 -11.50 -17.18 6.57
CA VAL A 3 -10.27 -16.64 7.15
C VAL A 3 -9.84 -15.45 6.31
N PHE A 4 -9.63 -14.29 6.94
CA PHE A 4 -9.16 -13.10 6.25
C PHE A 4 -7.71 -12.82 6.60
N CYS A 5 -6.86 -12.74 5.58
CA CYS A 5 -5.43 -12.52 5.69
C CYS A 5 -5.03 -11.19 5.06
N TYR A 6 -4.06 -10.52 5.64
CA TYR A 6 -3.48 -9.31 5.06
C TYR A 6 -2.08 -9.07 5.61
N HIS A 7 -1.29 -8.28 4.92
CA HIS A 7 -0.01 -7.81 5.43
C HIS A 7 -0.03 -6.28 5.63
N ASN A 8 1.00 -5.76 6.28
CA ASN A 8 1.10 -4.33 6.60
C ASN A 8 0.93 -3.48 5.33
N GLY A 9 0.07 -2.46 5.42
CA GLY A 9 -0.24 -1.56 4.32
C GLY A 9 -1.32 -2.04 3.36
N ALA A 10 -1.74 -3.32 3.43
CA ALA A 10 -2.76 -3.87 2.54
C ALA A 10 -4.20 -3.56 2.97
N MET A 11 -4.43 -2.48 3.72
CA MET A 11 -5.75 -2.02 4.15
C MET A 11 -6.60 -3.09 4.87
N GLY A 12 -5.97 -4.04 5.58
CA GLY A 12 -6.68 -5.16 6.19
C GLY A 12 -7.75 -4.73 7.17
N HIS A 13 -7.45 -3.81 8.10
CA HIS A 13 -8.43 -3.27 9.05
C HIS A 13 -9.57 -2.51 8.33
N THR A 14 -9.26 -1.78 7.27
CA THR A 14 -10.25 -1.10 6.43
C THR A 14 -11.17 -2.10 5.77
N THR A 15 -10.62 -3.19 5.22
CA THR A 15 -11.41 -4.26 4.59
C THR A 15 -12.29 -4.98 5.60
N MET A 16 -11.81 -5.17 6.82
CA MET A 16 -12.62 -5.75 7.90
C MET A 16 -13.79 -4.85 8.27
N ALA A 17 -13.55 -3.54 8.39
CA ALA A 17 -14.59 -2.56 8.64
C ALA A 17 -15.65 -2.57 7.51
N LEU A 18 -15.21 -2.65 6.24
CA LEU A 18 -16.10 -2.80 5.10
C LEU A 18 -17.04 -4.01 5.26
N ILE A 19 -16.47 -5.20 5.53
CA ILE A 19 -17.26 -6.41 5.69
C ILE A 19 -18.30 -6.27 6.80
N GLU A 20 -17.90 -5.75 7.97
CA GLU A 20 -18.78 -5.62 9.13
C GLU A 20 -19.85 -4.55 9.01
N THR A 21 -19.63 -3.52 8.19
CA THR A 21 -20.54 -2.38 8.09
C THR A 21 -21.35 -2.33 6.81
N CYS A 22 -20.87 -2.98 5.75
CA CYS A 22 -21.46 -2.88 4.41
C CYS A 22 -22.11 -4.17 3.93
N THR A 23 -22.28 -5.18 4.80
CA THR A 23 -22.99 -6.42 4.48
C THR A 23 -24.17 -6.63 5.44
N LYS A 24 -25.18 -7.38 4.98
CA LYS A 24 -26.35 -7.72 5.85
C LYS A 24 -25.97 -8.65 6.99
N GLU A 25 -24.96 -9.47 6.80
CA GLU A 25 -24.41 -10.39 7.81
C GLU A 25 -23.52 -9.66 8.82
N GLY A 26 -23.11 -8.43 8.52
CA GLY A 26 -22.38 -7.57 9.42
C GLY A 26 -23.25 -7.13 10.60
N ASN A 27 -22.61 -6.89 11.74
CA ASN A 27 -23.28 -6.57 13.00
C ASN A 27 -23.09 -5.13 13.44
N LYS A 28 -22.60 -4.25 12.55
CA LYS A 28 -22.34 -2.84 12.88
C LYS A 28 -23.13 -1.89 12.02
N GLU A 29 -23.66 -0.86 12.67
CA GLU A 29 -24.36 0.21 11.98
C GLU A 29 -23.37 1.12 11.24
N PHE A 30 -23.67 1.36 9.97
CA PHE A 30 -23.03 2.37 9.15
C PHE A 30 -23.81 3.69 9.30
N PRO A 31 -23.20 4.84 9.43
CA PRO A 31 -21.79 5.27 9.48
C PRO A 31 -21.29 5.65 10.87
N SER A 32 -22.05 5.40 11.96
CA SER A 32 -21.73 5.87 13.31
C SER A 32 -20.34 5.45 13.81
N PHE A 33 -19.74 4.50 13.11
CA PHE A 33 -18.51 3.85 13.46
C PHE A 33 -17.31 4.31 12.61
N ILE A 34 -17.55 4.80 11.38
CA ILE A 34 -16.50 5.11 10.44
C ILE A 34 -16.26 6.61 10.45
N ASN A 35 -15.30 7.06 11.25
CA ASN A 35 -14.66 8.33 11.03
C ASN A 35 -13.28 8.10 10.40
N GLN A 36 -12.78 9.09 9.68
CA GLN A 36 -11.52 9.03 8.96
C GLN A 36 -10.32 8.59 9.82
N GLN A 37 -10.37 8.83 11.12
CA GLN A 37 -9.29 8.53 12.06
C GLN A 37 -9.28 7.07 12.53
N ASN A 38 -10.41 6.37 12.45
CA ASN A 38 -10.57 5.06 13.07
C ASN A 38 -10.38 3.86 12.11
N LEU A 39 -10.35 4.08 10.80
CA LEU A 39 -10.19 2.98 9.84
C LEU A 39 -8.89 2.20 10.02
N HIS A 40 -7.81 2.87 10.41
CA HIS A 40 -6.51 2.23 10.63
C HIS A 40 -6.40 1.47 11.95
N HIS A 41 -7.27 1.76 12.92
CA HIS A 41 -7.27 1.15 14.25
C HIS A 41 -8.51 0.31 14.50
N TYR A 42 -9.22 -0.05 13.43
CA TYR A 42 -10.41 -0.85 13.53
C TYR A 42 -10.12 -2.21 14.18
N ILE A 43 -10.84 -2.53 15.24
CA ILE A 43 -10.78 -3.86 15.86
C ILE A 43 -12.02 -4.61 15.41
N PRO A 44 -11.88 -5.66 14.60
CA PRO A 44 -13.01 -6.47 14.16
C PRO A 44 -13.67 -7.17 15.34
N GLN A 45 -14.98 -7.17 15.34
CA GLN A 45 -15.80 -7.87 16.37
C GLN A 45 -16.65 -8.97 15.76
N CYS A 46 -16.58 -9.14 14.44
CA CYS A 46 -17.38 -10.12 13.73
C CYS A 46 -16.86 -11.55 13.97
N VAL A 47 -17.77 -12.44 14.31
CA VAL A 47 -17.46 -13.88 14.47
C VAL A 47 -17.50 -14.65 13.14
N LEU A 48 -17.82 -13.98 12.02
CA LEU A 48 -17.97 -14.64 10.72
C LEU A 48 -16.65 -15.11 10.15
N PHE A 49 -15.53 -14.52 10.60
CA PHE A 49 -14.21 -14.85 10.10
C PHE A 49 -13.13 -14.72 11.18
N ARG A 50 -12.06 -15.46 10.96
CA ARG A 50 -10.84 -15.38 11.77
C ARG A 50 -9.83 -14.50 11.07
N LEU A 51 -9.33 -13.50 11.81
CA LEU A 51 -8.28 -12.61 11.34
C LEU A 51 -6.91 -13.25 11.55
N GLN A 52 -6.06 -13.24 10.52
CA GLN A 52 -4.66 -13.63 10.64
C GLN A 52 -3.73 -12.55 10.08
N HIS A 53 -2.77 -12.15 10.88
CA HIS A 53 -1.73 -11.18 10.54
C HIS A 53 -0.41 -11.59 11.22
N PRO A 54 0.73 -11.44 10.59
CA PRO A 54 1.05 -11.07 9.21
C PRO A 54 1.34 -12.27 8.29
N LYS A 55 1.25 -13.50 8.76
CA LYS A 55 1.56 -14.70 7.96
C LYS A 55 0.46 -15.74 8.11
N CYS A 56 -0.48 -15.73 7.19
CA CYS A 56 -1.43 -16.81 7.04
C CYS A 56 -0.74 -17.97 6.29
N ASN A 57 -0.81 -19.16 6.83
CA ASN A 57 -0.53 -20.35 6.03
C ASN A 57 -1.81 -20.72 5.26
N VAL A 58 -1.97 -20.13 4.09
CA VAL A 58 -3.16 -20.26 3.25
C VAL A 58 -3.47 -21.72 2.96
N LEU A 59 -2.47 -22.50 2.57
CA LEU A 59 -2.64 -23.93 2.24
C LEU A 59 -3.08 -24.76 3.46
N ALA A 60 -2.56 -24.46 4.65
CA ALA A 60 -2.99 -25.12 5.87
C ALA A 60 -4.44 -24.81 6.23
N GLU A 61 -4.89 -23.56 6.05
CA GLU A 61 -6.28 -23.18 6.28
C GLU A 61 -7.23 -23.85 5.28
N GLN A 62 -6.85 -23.88 4.01
CA GLN A 62 -7.62 -24.59 2.97
C GLN A 62 -7.69 -26.09 3.24
N ALA A 63 -6.61 -26.72 3.70
CA ALA A 63 -6.60 -28.13 4.10
C ALA A 63 -7.56 -28.42 5.28
N LEU A 64 -7.84 -27.43 6.12
CA LEU A 64 -8.86 -27.50 7.18
C LEU A 64 -10.29 -27.23 6.67
N GLY A 65 -10.48 -27.04 5.37
CA GLY A 65 -11.77 -26.72 4.75
C GLY A 65 -12.20 -25.25 4.92
N ASN A 66 -11.29 -24.37 5.30
CA ASN A 66 -11.56 -22.95 5.40
C ASN A 66 -11.40 -22.26 4.04
N LYS A 67 -12.22 -21.26 3.78
CA LYS A 67 -12.03 -20.32 2.66
C LYS A 67 -11.12 -19.19 3.10
N VAL A 68 -10.16 -18.83 2.27
CA VAL A 68 -9.19 -17.78 2.60
C VAL A 68 -9.38 -16.59 1.66
N ALA A 69 -9.63 -15.42 2.26
CA ALA A 69 -9.71 -14.15 1.56
C ALA A 69 -8.55 -13.23 1.97
N CYS A 70 -8.14 -12.34 1.08
CA CYS A 70 -7.10 -11.36 1.40
C CYS A 70 -7.36 -10.00 0.71
N SER A 71 -6.80 -8.95 1.31
CA SER A 71 -6.57 -7.68 0.64
C SER A 71 -5.12 -7.60 0.16
N THR A 72 -4.94 -7.21 -1.08
CA THR A 72 -3.64 -7.17 -1.76
C THR A 72 -3.68 -6.22 -2.95
N SER A 73 -2.66 -6.20 -3.79
CA SER A 73 -2.74 -5.66 -5.14
C SER A 73 -1.86 -6.46 -6.09
N THR A 74 -2.38 -6.70 -7.28
CA THR A 74 -1.64 -7.33 -8.38
C THR A 74 -1.00 -6.30 -9.29
N THR A 75 -1.46 -5.04 -9.22
CA THR A 75 -0.92 -3.95 -10.02
C THR A 75 0.38 -3.41 -9.43
N PHE A 76 1.28 -2.95 -10.30
CA PHE A 76 2.52 -2.32 -9.88
C PHE A 76 2.26 -1.10 -8.98
N PHE A 77 1.31 -0.27 -9.38
CA PHE A 77 0.88 0.89 -8.62
C PHE A 77 0.37 0.51 -7.21
N GLY A 78 -0.52 -0.46 -7.13
CA GLY A 78 -1.08 -0.90 -5.85
C GLY A 78 -0.04 -1.54 -4.92
N ARG A 79 0.96 -2.22 -5.46
CA ARG A 79 2.08 -2.75 -4.66
C ARG A 79 2.92 -1.64 -4.02
N TYR A 80 3.21 -0.57 -4.77
CA TYR A 80 3.87 0.62 -4.18
C TYR A 80 3.01 1.29 -3.13
N LEU A 81 1.71 1.35 -3.35
CA LEU A 81 0.76 1.91 -2.38
C LEU A 81 0.79 1.12 -1.06
N ILE A 82 0.74 -0.20 -1.12
CA ILE A 82 0.86 -1.08 0.04
C ILE A 82 2.18 -0.85 0.77
N LEU A 83 3.28 -0.78 0.05
CA LEU A 83 4.60 -0.54 0.64
C LEU A 83 4.70 0.80 1.33
N LEU A 84 4.19 1.86 0.70
CA LEU A 84 4.19 3.21 1.28
C LEU A 84 3.37 3.27 2.56
N MET A 85 2.17 2.69 2.56
CA MET A 85 1.32 2.61 3.75
C MET A 85 1.97 1.78 4.86
N GLY A 86 2.62 0.68 4.51
CA GLY A 86 3.35 -0.16 5.44
C GLY A 86 4.54 0.55 6.06
N LEU A 87 5.34 1.24 5.25
CA LEU A 87 6.51 1.99 5.71
C LEU A 87 6.14 3.08 6.70
N LYS A 88 5.12 3.88 6.43
CA LYS A 88 4.66 4.91 7.36
C LYS A 88 4.24 4.34 8.71
N LYS A 89 3.60 3.19 8.72
CA LYS A 89 3.22 2.51 9.97
C LYS A 89 4.43 2.02 10.77
N TRP A 90 5.50 1.62 10.09
CA TRP A 90 6.71 1.08 10.73
C TRP A 90 7.66 2.17 11.24
N ILE A 91 7.78 3.26 10.48
CA ILE A 91 8.73 4.33 10.77
C ILE A 91 8.10 5.38 11.70
N GLY A 92 6.79 5.30 11.93
CA GLY A 92 6.00 6.27 12.68
C GLY A 92 5.64 7.49 11.83
N ASP A 93 4.82 8.36 12.37
CA ASP A 93 4.59 9.69 11.80
C ASP A 93 5.89 10.48 11.93
N ILE A 94 6.71 10.44 10.90
CA ILE A 94 7.89 11.31 10.83
C ILE A 94 7.33 12.72 10.60
N PRO A 95 7.41 13.61 11.61
CA PRO A 95 6.70 14.88 11.58
C PRO A 95 7.16 15.82 10.45
N ASN A 96 8.31 15.52 9.84
CA ASN A 96 8.88 16.25 8.72
C ASN A 96 9.56 15.28 7.77
N HIS A 97 8.91 14.98 6.66
CA HIS A 97 9.46 14.15 5.59
C HIS A 97 10.78 14.68 5.01
N ASN A 98 11.16 15.88 5.39
CA ASN A 98 12.38 16.58 4.97
C ASN A 98 13.43 16.66 6.07
N ASP A 99 13.23 16.02 7.23
CA ASP A 99 14.21 16.09 8.31
C ASP A 99 15.29 15.00 8.15
N PRO A 100 16.48 15.34 7.66
CA PRO A 100 17.58 14.39 7.51
C PRO A 100 18.11 13.85 8.86
N VAL A 101 17.70 14.42 9.99
CA VAL A 101 18.17 14.04 11.33
C VAL A 101 17.70 12.64 11.71
N VAL A 102 16.50 12.27 11.32
CA VAL A 102 15.93 10.92 11.64
C VAL A 102 16.78 9.80 11.04
N TYR A 103 17.44 10.05 9.95
CA TYR A 103 18.24 9.06 9.22
C TYR A 103 19.71 9.01 9.63
N LYS A 104 20.20 10.01 10.33
CA LYS A 104 21.58 10.01 10.89
C LYS A 104 21.80 9.05 12.06
N GLN A 105 20.79 8.35 12.52
CA GLN A 105 20.88 7.48 13.70
C GLN A 105 21.91 6.34 13.57
N HIS A 106 22.38 6.03 12.36
CA HIS A 106 23.32 4.92 12.12
C HIS A 106 24.63 5.34 11.43
N GLY A 107 24.93 6.63 11.39
CA GLY A 107 26.19 7.12 10.78
C GLY A 107 26.20 7.06 9.25
N GLN A 108 25.09 6.77 8.61
CA GLN A 108 24.95 6.72 7.15
C GLN A 108 24.72 8.10 6.56
N THR A 109 25.20 8.32 5.36
CA THR A 109 24.86 9.50 4.57
C THR A 109 23.41 9.44 4.09
N TYR A 110 22.85 10.58 3.71
CA TYR A 110 21.50 10.61 3.14
C TYR A 110 21.39 9.78 1.86
N GLY A 111 22.41 9.82 1.01
CA GLY A 111 22.46 9.03 -0.22
C GLY A 111 22.44 7.52 0.06
N GLU A 112 23.25 7.04 0.99
CA GLU A 112 23.26 5.62 1.39
C GLU A 112 21.89 5.16 1.90
N GLN A 113 21.20 5.98 2.66
CA GLN A 113 19.87 5.66 3.17
C GLN A 113 18.82 5.64 2.08
N LEU A 114 18.90 6.57 1.14
CA LEU A 114 18.01 6.61 -0.01
C LEU A 114 18.20 5.37 -0.91
N GLU A 115 19.47 4.97 -1.12
CA GLU A 115 19.78 3.75 -1.87
C GLU A 115 19.21 2.52 -1.17
N ILE A 116 19.48 2.34 0.13
CA ILE A 116 18.96 1.20 0.91
C ILE A 116 17.44 1.15 0.81
N LEU A 117 16.76 2.27 0.98
CA LEU A 117 15.30 2.31 0.90
C LEU A 117 14.80 1.98 -0.51
N SER A 118 15.43 2.55 -1.54
CA SER A 118 15.04 2.33 -2.94
C SER A 118 15.23 0.87 -3.36
N VAL A 119 16.36 0.26 -3.01
CA VAL A 119 16.62 -1.16 -3.28
C VAL A 119 15.65 -2.04 -2.50
N THR A 120 15.42 -1.74 -1.22
CA THR A 120 14.45 -2.50 -0.40
C THR A 120 13.04 -2.43 -0.99
N LEU A 121 12.59 -1.26 -1.47
CA LEU A 121 11.28 -1.13 -2.12
C LEU A 121 11.23 -1.95 -3.41
N LYS A 122 12.27 -1.85 -4.26
CA LYS A 122 12.37 -2.62 -5.50
C LYS A 122 12.32 -4.13 -5.21
N ASP A 123 13.11 -4.60 -4.26
CA ASP A 123 13.21 -6.02 -3.93
C ASP A 123 11.89 -6.55 -3.36
N LYS A 124 11.25 -5.80 -2.46
CA LYS A 124 9.93 -6.17 -1.94
C LYS A 124 8.86 -6.25 -3.03
N ILE A 125 8.88 -5.36 -4.01
CA ILE A 125 7.95 -5.43 -5.15
C ILE A 125 8.27 -6.62 -6.06
N SER A 126 9.53 -6.98 -6.18
CA SER A 126 9.98 -8.05 -7.07
C SER A 126 9.90 -9.44 -6.42
N SER A 127 10.15 -9.51 -5.12
CA SER A 127 10.21 -10.74 -4.32
C SER A 127 9.02 -10.94 -3.41
N ASP A 128 7.97 -10.16 -3.62
CA ASP A 128 6.79 -10.25 -2.77
C ASP A 128 6.42 -11.73 -2.63
N SER A 129 6.49 -12.17 -1.40
CA SER A 129 6.13 -13.55 -1.10
C SER A 129 4.70 -13.73 -1.58
N ASP A 130 4.54 -14.44 -2.66
CA ASP A 130 3.30 -14.64 -3.41
C ASP A 130 2.27 -15.46 -2.62
N TRP A 131 2.36 -15.41 -1.28
CA TRP A 131 1.47 -16.13 -0.37
C TRP A 131 -0.01 -15.85 -0.64
N TYR A 132 -0.33 -14.65 -1.12
CA TYR A 132 -1.70 -14.28 -1.49
C TYR A 132 -2.14 -14.90 -2.82
N ILE A 133 -1.23 -15.44 -3.61
CA ILE A 133 -1.58 -16.12 -4.88
C ILE A 133 -2.51 -17.29 -4.61
N ASP A 134 -2.31 -17.99 -3.52
CA ASP A 134 -3.09 -19.17 -3.13
C ASP A 134 -4.42 -18.83 -2.43
N CYS A 135 -4.69 -17.55 -2.13
CA CYS A 135 -5.97 -17.15 -1.54
C CYS A 135 -7.14 -17.40 -2.51
N ASP A 136 -8.25 -17.92 -1.99
CA ASP A 136 -9.47 -18.18 -2.78
C ASP A 136 -10.09 -16.89 -3.30
N TYR A 137 -10.06 -15.83 -2.49
CA TYR A 137 -10.69 -14.54 -2.80
C TYR A 137 -9.72 -13.40 -2.55
N LYS A 138 -9.49 -12.56 -3.56
CA LYS A 138 -8.56 -11.44 -3.50
C LYS A 138 -9.27 -10.13 -3.77
N LEU A 139 -9.10 -9.16 -2.87
CA LEU A 139 -9.54 -7.80 -3.08
C LEU A 139 -8.33 -6.93 -3.43
N ASP A 140 -8.36 -6.28 -4.59
CA ASP A 140 -7.35 -5.28 -4.93
C ASP A 140 -7.66 -3.97 -4.17
N ILE A 141 -6.71 -3.47 -3.39
CA ILE A 141 -6.90 -2.25 -2.61
C ILE A 141 -7.14 -1.01 -3.48
N VAL A 142 -6.73 -1.03 -4.74
CA VAL A 142 -6.97 0.06 -5.69
C VAL A 142 -8.47 0.23 -5.98
N ASP A 143 -9.26 -0.82 -5.83
CA ASP A 143 -10.72 -0.76 -6.02
C ASP A 143 -11.43 0.20 -5.05
N TYR A 144 -10.82 0.47 -3.89
CA TYR A 144 -11.36 1.48 -2.95
C TYR A 144 -11.43 2.88 -3.54
N TRP A 145 -10.63 3.21 -4.54
CA TRP A 145 -10.59 4.56 -5.13
C TRP A 145 -11.55 4.74 -6.32
N ASN A 146 -11.87 3.67 -7.03
CA ASN A 146 -12.60 3.83 -8.27
C ASN A 146 -13.60 2.72 -8.64
N ASN A 147 -13.73 1.68 -7.83
CA ASN A 147 -14.48 0.50 -8.25
C ASN A 147 -15.35 -0.15 -7.15
N PRO A 148 -16.32 0.59 -6.56
CA PRO A 148 -17.21 0.01 -5.54
C PRO A 148 -18.04 -1.17 -6.04
N ALA A 149 -18.32 -1.24 -7.34
CA ALA A 149 -19.04 -2.37 -7.93
C ALA A 149 -18.23 -3.67 -7.86
N HIS A 150 -16.90 -3.60 -8.06
CA HIS A 150 -16.02 -4.75 -7.93
C HIS A 150 -15.91 -5.22 -6.47
N ILE A 151 -15.88 -4.27 -5.53
CA ILE A 151 -15.90 -4.59 -4.09
C ILE A 151 -17.22 -5.31 -3.72
N SER A 152 -18.35 -4.83 -4.21
CA SER A 152 -19.64 -5.51 -3.99
C SER A 152 -19.63 -6.94 -4.56
N ALA A 153 -19.12 -7.11 -5.78
CA ALA A 153 -19.00 -8.44 -6.40
C ALA A 153 -18.05 -9.37 -5.61
N TRP A 154 -16.97 -8.82 -5.04
CA TRP A 154 -16.06 -9.58 -4.19
C TRP A 154 -16.75 -10.03 -2.89
N LEU A 155 -17.56 -9.16 -2.25
CA LEU A 155 -18.35 -9.52 -1.08
C LEU A 155 -19.35 -10.64 -1.39
N ASP A 156 -20.04 -10.60 -2.54
CA ASP A 156 -20.93 -11.65 -3.01
C ASP A 156 -20.19 -13.00 -3.17
N GLN A 157 -18.98 -12.98 -3.71
CA GLN A 157 -18.15 -14.18 -3.86
C GLN A 157 -17.78 -14.80 -2.51
N LEU A 158 -17.65 -13.99 -1.45
CA LEU A 158 -17.46 -14.49 -0.08
C LEU A 158 -18.72 -15.13 0.51
N GLY A 159 -19.86 -15.02 -0.16
CA GLY A 159 -21.17 -15.46 0.33
C GLY A 159 -21.81 -14.46 1.29
N LEU A 160 -21.41 -13.21 1.25
CA LEU A 160 -21.96 -12.10 2.00
C LEU A 160 -22.93 -11.30 1.12
N THR A 161 -23.90 -10.62 1.72
CA THR A 161 -24.88 -9.81 0.98
C THR A 161 -24.52 -8.33 1.09
N PRO A 162 -23.89 -7.72 0.06
CA PRO A 162 -23.49 -6.32 0.14
C PRO A 162 -24.68 -5.36 0.15
N VAL A 163 -24.56 -4.28 0.90
CA VAL A 163 -25.45 -3.14 0.82
C VAL A 163 -24.78 -2.08 -0.06
N HIS A 164 -25.09 -2.08 -1.35
CA HIS A 164 -24.34 -1.34 -2.38
C HIS A 164 -24.16 0.15 -2.05
N SER A 165 -25.21 0.83 -1.55
CA SER A 165 -25.09 2.25 -1.15
C SER A 165 -24.10 2.48 -0.01
N GLN A 166 -23.99 1.53 0.92
CA GLN A 166 -23.02 1.59 2.01
C GLN A 166 -21.60 1.30 1.50
N VAL A 167 -21.44 0.38 0.55
CA VAL A 167 -20.15 0.13 -0.10
C VAL A 167 -19.65 1.38 -0.82
N GLU A 168 -20.51 2.06 -1.58
CA GLU A 168 -20.14 3.31 -2.26
C GLU A 168 -19.71 4.41 -1.26
N GLU A 169 -20.46 4.59 -0.21
CA GLU A 169 -20.13 5.56 0.85
C GLU A 169 -18.82 5.20 1.54
N PHE A 170 -18.63 3.92 1.86
CA PHE A 170 -17.41 3.41 2.47
C PHE A 170 -16.19 3.68 1.58
N CYS A 171 -16.29 3.42 0.27
CA CYS A 171 -15.21 3.70 -0.68
C CYS A 171 -14.83 5.18 -0.71
N LYS A 172 -15.81 6.09 -0.65
CA LYS A 172 -15.54 7.53 -0.55
C LYS A 172 -14.75 7.88 0.72
N LEU A 173 -15.13 7.31 1.86
CA LEU A 173 -14.44 7.54 3.13
C LEU A 173 -13.03 6.95 3.14
N ALA A 174 -12.87 5.72 2.65
CA ALA A 174 -11.59 5.05 2.54
C ALA A 174 -10.64 5.80 1.59
N SER A 175 -11.14 6.26 0.45
CA SER A 175 -10.39 7.09 -0.51
C SER A 175 -9.93 8.38 0.15
N ALA A 176 -10.84 9.13 0.79
CA ALA A 176 -10.49 10.39 1.46
C ALA A 176 -9.44 10.20 2.55
N SER A 177 -9.56 9.12 3.34
CA SER A 177 -8.61 8.78 4.41
C SER A 177 -7.20 8.43 3.91
N ASN A 178 -7.09 7.91 2.70
CA ASN A 178 -5.83 7.42 2.13
C ASN A 178 -5.36 8.23 0.91
N GLN A 179 -6.04 9.34 0.59
CA GLN A 179 -5.80 10.11 -0.64
C GLN A 179 -4.34 10.59 -0.75
N THR A 180 -3.74 11.01 0.36
CA THR A 180 -2.34 11.46 0.37
C THR A 180 -1.36 10.38 -0.13
N TYR A 181 -1.59 9.12 0.23
CA TYR A 181 -0.75 8.01 -0.24
C TYR A 181 -0.95 7.74 -1.73
N TYR A 182 -2.22 7.74 -2.14
CA TYR A 182 -2.56 7.56 -3.55
C TYR A 182 -1.93 8.67 -4.40
N ASP A 183 -2.07 9.93 -3.99
CA ASP A 183 -1.50 11.09 -4.69
C ASP A 183 0.03 11.00 -4.76
N SER A 184 0.71 10.58 -3.68
CA SER A 184 2.15 10.39 -3.68
C SER A 184 2.60 9.34 -4.68
N VAL A 185 1.95 8.18 -4.73
CA VAL A 185 2.30 7.12 -5.70
C VAL A 185 1.98 7.55 -7.12
N ALA A 186 0.83 8.19 -7.35
CA ALA A 186 0.44 8.70 -8.67
C ALA A 186 1.41 9.80 -9.17
N LYS A 187 1.84 10.70 -8.29
CA LYS A 187 2.85 11.71 -8.57
C LYS A 187 4.17 11.05 -8.99
N CYS A 188 4.65 10.07 -8.20
CA CYS A 188 5.90 9.37 -8.50
C CYS A 188 5.82 8.62 -9.83
N GLN A 189 4.73 7.91 -10.11
CA GLN A 189 4.54 7.23 -11.39
C GLN A 189 4.61 8.20 -12.56
N LYS A 190 3.90 9.33 -12.48
CA LYS A 190 3.92 10.36 -13.51
C LYS A 190 5.33 10.96 -13.73
N ILE A 191 6.09 11.15 -12.65
CA ILE A 191 7.47 11.64 -12.74
C ILE A 191 8.34 10.61 -13.44
N VAL A 192 8.27 9.34 -13.05
CA VAL A 192 9.03 8.25 -13.67
C VAL A 192 8.68 8.13 -15.15
N ASP A 193 7.41 8.18 -15.53
CA ASP A 193 6.98 8.16 -16.93
C ASP A 193 7.59 9.34 -17.72
N ASN A 194 7.62 10.53 -17.14
CA ASN A 194 8.23 11.70 -17.76
C ASN A 194 9.74 11.56 -17.90
N VAL A 195 10.44 11.01 -16.90
CA VAL A 195 11.89 10.75 -16.97
C VAL A 195 12.20 9.76 -18.09
N ILE A 196 11.46 8.65 -18.15
CA ILE A 196 11.61 7.63 -19.20
C ILE A 196 11.38 8.22 -20.60
N LEU A 197 10.39 9.11 -20.74
CA LEU A 197 10.08 9.78 -22.00
C LEU A 197 10.99 10.98 -22.30
N LYS A 198 11.98 11.27 -21.43
CA LYS A 198 12.84 12.46 -21.50
C LYS A 198 12.09 13.80 -21.55
N LYS A 199 10.89 13.83 -20.94
CA LYS A 199 10.04 15.02 -20.80
C LYS A 199 10.10 15.51 -19.36
N ILE A 200 11.20 16.20 -19.03
CA ILE A 200 11.50 16.50 -17.65
C ILE A 200 11.13 17.95 -17.34
N HIS A 201 10.34 18.11 -16.26
CA HIS A 201 10.14 19.39 -15.59
C HIS A 201 10.68 19.25 -14.17
N GLU A 202 11.34 20.30 -13.66
CA GLU A 202 11.81 20.31 -12.30
C GLU A 202 10.63 20.26 -11.32
N ILE A 203 10.65 19.30 -10.41
CA ILE A 203 9.60 19.09 -9.40
C ILE A 203 10.29 18.76 -8.10
N ASP A 204 9.88 19.44 -7.02
CA ASP A 204 10.33 19.12 -5.67
C ASP A 204 9.76 17.77 -5.22
N LEU A 205 10.63 16.97 -4.61
CA LEU A 205 10.31 15.63 -4.11
C LEU A 205 10.63 15.54 -2.62
N SER A 206 9.74 14.91 -1.87
CA SER A 206 10.07 14.44 -0.54
C SER A 206 11.03 13.24 -0.61
N PHE A 207 11.68 12.93 0.51
CA PHE A 207 12.57 11.75 0.60
C PHE A 207 11.89 10.46 0.14
N TYR A 208 10.66 10.21 0.59
CA TYR A 208 9.91 9.01 0.20
C TYR A 208 9.55 8.98 -1.28
N GLU A 209 9.14 10.11 -1.83
CA GLU A 209 8.88 10.23 -3.27
C GLU A 209 10.14 9.98 -4.08
N THR A 210 11.28 10.50 -3.63
CA THR A 210 12.58 10.26 -4.27
C THR A 210 12.94 8.77 -4.23
N ALA A 211 12.86 8.11 -3.07
CA ALA A 211 13.13 6.68 -2.94
C ALA A 211 12.18 5.84 -3.80
N MET A 212 10.92 6.23 -3.88
CA MET A 212 9.92 5.54 -4.69
C MET A 212 10.21 5.69 -6.19
N CYS A 213 10.49 6.89 -6.66
CA CYS A 213 10.89 7.13 -8.06
C CYS A 213 12.14 6.34 -8.43
N HIS A 214 13.17 6.33 -7.57
CA HIS A 214 14.36 5.52 -7.77
C HIS A 214 14.04 4.03 -7.87
N SER A 215 13.27 3.49 -6.96
CA SER A 215 12.93 2.06 -6.99
C SER A 215 12.14 1.67 -8.25
N MET A 216 11.26 2.55 -8.73
CA MET A 216 10.55 2.38 -9.99
C MET A 216 11.51 2.38 -11.19
N LEU A 217 12.47 3.31 -11.20
CA LEU A 217 13.48 3.42 -12.26
C LEU A 217 14.46 2.23 -12.24
N LEU A 218 14.93 1.82 -11.05
CA LEU A 218 15.76 0.61 -10.88
C LEU A 218 15.07 -0.61 -11.46
N LYS A 219 13.77 -0.75 -11.21
CA LYS A 219 12.98 -1.84 -11.77
C LYS A 219 12.80 -1.72 -13.27
N HIS A 220 12.47 -0.53 -13.78
CA HIS A 220 12.28 -0.29 -15.20
C HIS A 220 13.55 -0.63 -16.02
N TYR A 221 14.72 -0.17 -15.54
CA TYR A 221 15.99 -0.42 -16.21
C TYR A 221 16.65 -1.74 -15.82
N ASN A 222 16.02 -2.53 -14.95
CA ASN A 222 16.54 -3.81 -14.45
C ASN A 222 17.96 -3.72 -13.84
N VAL A 223 18.23 -2.63 -13.13
CA VAL A 223 19.49 -2.45 -12.39
C VAL A 223 19.34 -2.88 -10.93
N SER A 224 20.45 -3.31 -10.30
CA SER A 224 20.44 -3.75 -8.90
C SER A 224 20.35 -2.58 -7.93
N HIS A 225 21.14 -1.54 -8.16
CA HIS A 225 21.22 -0.33 -7.36
C HIS A 225 21.79 0.81 -8.19
N ILE A 226 21.63 2.02 -7.69
CA ILE A 226 22.30 3.23 -8.17
C ILE A 226 23.10 3.77 -7.01
N ASP A 227 24.38 4.07 -7.23
CA ASP A 227 25.25 4.61 -6.18
C ASP A 227 24.84 6.08 -5.86
N LEU A 228 24.22 6.26 -4.73
CA LEU A 228 23.79 7.56 -4.21
C LEU A 228 24.71 8.09 -3.11
N THR A 229 25.80 7.38 -2.80
CA THR A 229 26.72 7.76 -1.72
C THR A 229 27.40 9.10 -1.97
N LEU A 230 27.49 9.48 -3.24
CA LEU A 230 28.07 10.77 -3.66
C LEU A 230 27.14 11.95 -3.46
N LEU A 231 25.87 11.73 -3.18
CA LEU A 231 24.92 12.81 -2.90
C LEU A 231 25.10 13.35 -1.48
N HIS A 232 25.74 14.49 -1.36
CA HIS A 232 25.98 15.16 -0.09
C HIS A 232 24.76 15.94 0.44
N ALA A 233 23.81 16.26 -0.43
CA ALA A 233 22.57 16.94 -0.10
C ALA A 233 21.37 16.03 -0.39
N PRO A 234 20.24 16.19 0.34
CA PRO A 234 19.04 15.47 0.02
C PRO A 234 18.62 15.80 -1.41
N PRO A 235 18.40 14.79 -2.28
CA PRO A 235 17.81 15.04 -3.57
C PRO A 235 16.36 15.49 -3.34
N THR A 236 16.10 16.74 -3.65
CA THR A 236 14.80 17.37 -3.46
C THR A 236 14.10 17.64 -4.77
N SER A 237 14.73 17.30 -5.89
CA SER A 237 14.18 17.60 -7.21
C SER A 237 14.43 16.50 -8.23
N THR A 238 13.67 16.57 -9.32
CA THR A 238 13.81 15.66 -10.47
C THR A 238 15.15 15.77 -11.17
N SER A 239 15.85 16.89 -11.09
CA SER A 239 17.20 17.05 -11.63
C SER A 239 18.18 16.04 -11.05
N HIS A 240 18.12 15.80 -9.75
CA HIS A 240 18.94 14.80 -9.08
C HIS A 240 18.65 13.38 -9.54
N LEU A 241 17.36 13.05 -9.85
CA LEU A 241 17.01 11.75 -10.40
C LEU A 241 17.65 11.50 -11.76
N ILE A 242 17.87 12.57 -12.54
CA ILE A 242 18.44 12.50 -13.88
C ILE A 242 19.96 12.35 -13.82
N GLU A 243 20.62 13.11 -12.94
CA GLU A 243 22.06 12.99 -12.73
C GLU A 243 22.49 11.59 -12.34
N ILE A 244 21.63 10.86 -11.61
CA ILE A 244 21.88 9.49 -11.18
C ILE A 244 21.69 8.49 -12.33
N LEU A 245 20.91 8.84 -13.35
CA LEU A 245 20.60 7.98 -14.49
C LEU A 245 21.49 8.25 -15.72
N SER A 246 22.26 9.32 -15.70
CA SER A 246 23.18 9.72 -16.77
C SER A 246 24.59 9.25 -16.51
#